data_0d168bae9eb2fd23d9f2ae0948ec633f
#
_entry.id   0d168bae9eb2fd23d9f2ae0948ec633f
#
_cell.length_a   1.000
_cell.length_b   1.000
_cell.length_c   1.000
_cell.angle_alpha   90.00
_cell.angle_beta   90.00
_cell.angle_gamma   90.00
#
_symmetry.space_group_name_H-M   'P 1'
#
loop_
_entity.id
_entity.type
_entity.pdbx_description
1 polymer ?
#
loop_
_entity_poly.entity_id
_entity_poly.type
_entity_poly.pdbx_seq_one_letter_code
_entity_poly.pdbx_strand_id
1 'polypeptide(L)'
;MNLQVISSDGAYALSASWDKTLRLWELATGTTTRRFLGHQGDVLSVSFSADNRQIVSGSRDRAIKLWNTLGDCKYTITEKGHTEWVSCVRFSPNPQNPVIVSSGWDKLVKVRWKI
;
A
#
# COMPACT_ATOMS: atom_id res chain seq x y z
N MET A 1 -10.58 8.69 8.40
CA MET A 1 -11.20 7.64 7.61
C MET A 1 -10.16 6.58 7.25
N ASN A 2 -10.55 5.32 7.26
CA ASN A 2 -9.66 4.22 6.94
C ASN A 2 -10.12 3.54 5.65
N LEU A 3 -9.18 3.30 4.75
CA LEU A 3 -9.41 2.51 3.55
C LEU A 3 -8.97 1.08 3.84
N GLN A 4 -9.74 0.10 3.36
CA GLN A 4 -9.49 -1.31 3.66
C GLN A 4 -9.48 -2.15 2.39
N VAL A 5 -8.62 -3.15 2.36
CA VAL A 5 -8.63 -4.18 1.33
C VAL A 5 -8.49 -5.55 1.99
N ILE A 6 -9.05 -6.58 1.36
CA ILE A 6 -9.01 -7.95 1.85
C ILE A 6 -8.07 -8.75 0.96
N SER A 7 -7.26 -9.63 1.55
CA SER A 7 -6.41 -10.52 0.78
C SER A 7 -7.26 -11.49 -0.04
N SER A 8 -6.72 -11.98 -1.16
CA SER A 8 -7.47 -12.82 -2.09
C SER A 8 -7.88 -14.16 -1.48
N ASP A 9 -7.16 -14.64 -0.47
CA ASP A 9 -7.50 -15.87 0.25
C ASP A 9 -8.53 -15.65 1.37
N GLY A 10 -8.93 -14.41 1.63
CA GLY A 10 -9.90 -14.08 2.67
C GLY A 10 -9.40 -14.17 4.09
N ALA A 11 -8.09 -14.39 4.31
CA ALA A 11 -7.54 -14.60 5.65
C ALA A 11 -7.18 -13.30 6.36
N TYR A 12 -6.84 -12.26 5.61
CA TYR A 12 -6.33 -11.00 6.15
C TYR A 12 -7.01 -9.79 5.54
N ALA A 13 -7.07 -8.72 6.32
CA ALA A 13 -7.44 -7.40 5.83
C ALA A 13 -6.30 -6.43 6.11
N LEU A 14 -6.20 -5.39 5.29
CA LEU A 14 -5.21 -4.35 5.42
C LEU A 14 -5.94 -3.02 5.48
N SER A 15 -5.62 -2.19 6.47
CA SER A 15 -6.22 -0.87 6.59
C SER A 15 -5.17 0.22 6.49
N ALA A 16 -5.56 1.30 5.82
CA ALA A 16 -4.79 2.54 5.75
C ALA A 16 -5.40 3.54 6.71
N SER A 17 -4.59 4.26 7.44
CA SER A 17 -5.06 5.16 8.47
C SER A 17 -4.49 6.56 8.34
N TRP A 18 -5.23 7.54 8.84
CA TRP A 18 -4.78 8.92 8.95
C TRP A 18 -3.83 9.12 10.14
N ASP A 19 -3.49 8.06 10.87
CA ASP A 19 -2.46 8.10 11.89
C ASP A 19 -1.06 7.79 11.32
N LYS A 20 -0.91 7.78 10.00
CA LYS A 20 0.35 7.52 9.27
C LYS A 20 0.75 6.06 9.24
N THR A 21 -0.12 5.14 9.63
CA THR A 21 0.20 3.71 9.70
C THR A 21 -0.69 2.89 8.78
N LEU A 22 -0.21 1.71 8.44
CA LEU A 22 -1.03 0.62 7.92
C LEU A 22 -1.16 -0.42 9.03
N ARG A 23 -2.23 -1.20 8.97
CA ARG A 23 -2.42 -2.33 9.90
C ARG A 23 -2.88 -3.54 9.13
N LEU A 24 -2.27 -4.67 9.47
CA LEU A 24 -2.66 -5.98 8.96
C LEU A 24 -3.49 -6.66 10.04
N TRP A 25 -4.66 -7.15 9.66
CA TRP A 25 -5.63 -7.76 10.56
C TRP A 25 -5.82 -9.23 10.17
N GLU A 26 -5.84 -10.11 11.15
CA GLU A 26 -6.26 -11.49 10.95
C GLU A 26 -7.78 -11.55 11.08
N LEU A 27 -8.48 -11.99 10.04
CA LEU A 27 -9.94 -11.95 10.01
C LEU A 27 -10.58 -12.97 10.94
N ALA A 28 -9.92 -14.12 11.14
CA ALA A 28 -10.45 -15.16 12.03
C ALA A 28 -10.58 -14.71 13.49
N THR A 29 -9.67 -13.84 13.94
CA THR A 29 -9.65 -13.37 15.33
C THR A 29 -10.05 -11.91 15.49
N GLY A 30 -10.05 -11.13 14.39
CA GLY A 30 -10.32 -9.70 14.43
C GLY A 30 -9.21 -8.89 15.07
N THR A 31 -8.00 -9.46 15.21
CA THR A 31 -6.88 -8.78 15.87
C THR A 31 -5.86 -8.24 14.86
N THR A 32 -5.19 -7.17 15.25
CA THR A 32 -4.07 -6.61 14.49
C THR A 32 -2.84 -7.50 14.68
N THR A 33 -2.27 -7.99 13.58
CA THR A 33 -1.06 -8.81 13.63
C THR A 33 0.21 -8.01 13.35
N ARG A 34 0.10 -6.95 12.56
CA ARG A 34 1.25 -6.09 12.23
C ARG A 34 0.80 -4.64 12.06
N ARG A 35 1.70 -3.75 12.44
CA ARG A 35 1.56 -2.32 12.21
C ARG A 35 2.75 -1.87 11.36
N PHE A 36 2.49 -1.08 10.33
CA PHE A 36 3.50 -0.66 9.36
C PHE A 36 3.81 0.81 9.59
N LEU A 37 5.04 1.09 10.00
CA LEU A 37 5.49 2.43 10.37
C LEU A 37 6.51 2.92 9.35
N GLY A 38 6.42 4.18 8.97
CA GLY A 38 7.38 4.80 8.06
C GLY A 38 6.85 5.96 7.25
N HIS A 39 5.56 5.99 6.94
CA HIS A 39 4.97 7.15 6.29
C HIS A 39 4.98 8.36 7.22
N GLN A 40 5.23 9.54 6.64
CA GLN A 40 5.26 10.80 7.37
C GLN A 40 3.96 11.59 7.23
N GLY A 41 2.99 11.03 6.56
CA GLY A 41 1.66 11.61 6.39
C GLY A 41 0.61 10.52 6.38
N ASP A 42 -0.66 10.94 6.38
CA ASP A 42 -1.78 10.03 6.36
C ASP A 42 -1.68 9.05 5.20
N VAL A 43 -1.95 7.79 5.45
CA VAL A 43 -1.96 6.75 4.41
C VAL A 43 -3.34 6.76 3.76
N LEU A 44 -3.37 6.98 2.46
CA LEU A 44 -4.62 7.17 1.72
C LEU A 44 -5.05 5.94 0.94
N SER A 45 -4.13 5.04 0.62
CA SER A 45 -4.45 3.87 -0.19
C SER A 45 -3.47 2.74 0.10
N VAL A 46 -3.98 1.52 0.04
CA VAL A 46 -3.18 0.28 0.22
C VAL A 46 -3.68 -0.77 -0.77
N SER A 47 -2.81 -1.71 -1.10
CA SER A 47 -3.15 -2.84 -1.96
C SER A 47 -2.25 -4.02 -1.68
N PHE A 48 -2.79 -5.25 -1.82
CA PHE A 48 -1.99 -6.48 -1.82
C PHE A 48 -1.54 -6.82 -3.24
N SER A 49 -0.37 -7.43 -3.36
CA SER A 49 0.01 -8.11 -4.60
C SER A 49 -0.88 -9.34 -4.83
N ALA A 50 -0.86 -9.88 -6.04
CA ALA A 50 -1.70 -11.02 -6.40
C ALA A 50 -1.44 -12.25 -5.52
N ASP A 51 -0.19 -12.45 -5.10
CA ASP A 51 0.20 -13.56 -4.22
C ASP A 51 0.09 -13.22 -2.74
N ASN A 52 -0.40 -12.04 -2.38
CA ASN A 52 -0.56 -11.54 -1.01
C ASN A 52 0.74 -11.42 -0.21
N ARG A 53 1.90 -11.46 -0.87
CA ARG A 53 3.21 -11.39 -0.19
C ARG A 53 3.76 -9.97 -0.10
N GLN A 54 3.25 -9.07 -0.92
CA GLN A 54 3.69 -7.70 -0.97
C GLN A 54 2.52 -6.76 -0.75
N ILE A 55 2.83 -5.61 -0.18
CA ILE A 55 1.86 -4.57 0.12
C ILE A 55 2.41 -3.27 -0.43
N VAL A 56 1.55 -2.48 -1.05
CA VAL A 56 1.90 -1.14 -1.50
C VAL A 56 1.00 -0.13 -0.81
N SER A 57 1.56 1.02 -0.45
CA SER A 57 0.82 2.11 0.17
C SER A 57 1.13 3.44 -0.50
N GLY A 58 0.15 4.32 -0.54
CA GLY A 58 0.29 5.69 -0.99
C GLY A 58 -0.18 6.65 0.08
N SER A 59 0.45 7.82 0.19
CA SER A 59 0.29 8.69 1.34
C SER A 59 0.28 10.17 0.95
N ARG A 60 -0.20 11.00 1.87
CA ARG A 60 -0.06 12.46 1.80
C ARG A 60 1.38 12.92 1.85
N ASP A 61 2.31 12.07 2.28
CA ASP A 61 3.74 12.38 2.26
C ASP A 61 4.35 12.34 0.85
N ARG A 62 3.53 12.08 -0.18
CA ARG A 62 3.93 11.97 -1.59
C ARG A 62 4.71 10.71 -1.93
N ALA A 63 4.90 9.83 -0.98
CA ALA A 63 5.64 8.59 -1.16
C ALA A 63 4.73 7.42 -1.46
N ILE A 64 5.26 6.50 -2.24
CA ILE A 64 4.72 5.15 -2.40
C ILE A 64 5.70 4.22 -1.70
N LYS A 65 5.20 3.38 -0.81
CA LYS A 65 6.05 2.41 -0.10
C LYS A 65 5.62 1.00 -0.42
N LEU A 66 6.61 0.14 -0.58
CA LEU A 66 6.42 -1.28 -0.80
C LEU A 66 6.89 -2.02 0.45
N TRP A 67 6.06 -2.92 0.96
CA TRP A 67 6.28 -3.60 2.22
C TRP A 67 6.17 -5.11 2.04
N ASN A 68 6.85 -5.86 2.90
CA ASN A 68 6.52 -7.28 3.07
C ASN A 68 5.44 -7.44 4.16
N THR A 69 4.96 -8.65 4.36
CA THR A 69 3.88 -8.90 5.33
C THR A 69 4.37 -8.92 6.78
N LEU A 70 5.68 -8.81 7.00
CA LEU A 70 6.26 -8.72 8.34
C LEU A 70 6.35 -7.28 8.85
N GLY A 71 6.00 -6.30 8.02
CA GLY A 71 6.04 -4.90 8.40
C GLY A 71 7.31 -4.17 7.96
N ASP A 72 8.18 -4.83 7.21
CA ASP A 72 9.42 -4.21 6.73
C ASP A 72 9.16 -3.43 5.44
N CYS A 73 9.57 -2.17 5.41
CA CYS A 73 9.55 -1.36 4.19
C CYS A 73 10.71 -1.80 3.30
N LYS A 74 10.38 -2.32 2.12
CA LYS A 74 11.39 -2.79 1.16
C LYS A 74 11.81 -1.72 0.18
N TYR A 75 10.90 -0.80 -0.13
CA TYR A 75 11.15 0.23 -1.14
C TYR A 75 10.35 1.47 -0.81
N THR A 76 10.96 2.63 -1.05
CA THR A 76 10.26 3.91 -1.01
C THR A 76 10.48 4.61 -2.34
N ILE A 77 9.40 4.96 -3.01
CA ILE A 77 9.44 5.65 -4.29
C ILE A 77 9.11 7.12 -4.04
N THR A 78 10.13 7.95 -4.10
CA THR A 78 10.00 9.41 -3.98
C THR A 78 10.59 10.10 -5.21
N GLU A 79 11.70 9.59 -5.74
CA GLU A 79 12.28 10.12 -6.97
C GLU A 79 11.39 9.77 -8.15
N LYS A 80 11.12 10.73 -9.01
CA LYS A 80 10.18 10.59 -10.13
C LYS A 80 8.81 10.09 -9.67
N GLY A 81 8.51 10.27 -8.38
CA GLY A 81 7.23 9.97 -7.80
C GLY A 81 6.26 11.14 -7.97
N HIS A 82 5.17 11.06 -7.24
CA HIS A 82 4.17 12.12 -7.23
C HIS A 82 4.69 13.36 -6.52
N THR A 83 4.32 14.54 -7.00
CA THR A 83 4.69 15.82 -6.40
C THR A 83 3.63 16.31 -5.41
N GLU A 84 2.53 15.59 -5.31
CA GLU A 84 1.42 15.85 -4.39
C GLU A 84 0.98 14.53 -3.76
N TRP A 85 -0.08 14.56 -2.95
CA TRP A 85 -0.60 13.39 -2.26
C TRP A 85 -0.85 12.23 -3.22
N VAL A 86 -0.43 11.04 -2.83
CA VAL A 86 -0.73 9.81 -3.56
C VAL A 86 -2.06 9.28 -3.03
N SER A 87 -3.10 9.39 -3.82
CA SER A 87 -4.46 9.09 -3.38
C SER A 87 -4.90 7.66 -3.69
N CYS A 88 -4.24 6.99 -4.62
CA CYS A 88 -4.61 5.61 -4.96
C CYS A 88 -3.40 4.84 -5.46
N VAL A 89 -3.24 3.62 -4.98
CA VAL A 89 -2.24 2.66 -5.47
C VAL A 89 -2.91 1.31 -5.63
N ARG A 90 -2.51 0.57 -6.66
CA ARG A 90 -3.02 -0.78 -6.91
C ARG A 90 -1.94 -1.63 -7.55
N PHE A 91 -1.87 -2.89 -7.15
CA PHE A 91 -1.12 -3.88 -7.89
C PHE A 91 -1.96 -4.41 -9.05
N SER A 92 -1.28 -4.72 -10.17
CA SER A 92 -1.92 -5.51 -11.21
C SER A 92 -2.20 -6.92 -10.70
N PRO A 93 -3.24 -7.59 -11.22
CA PRO A 93 -3.56 -8.95 -10.78
C PRO A 93 -2.63 -10.02 -11.37
N ASN A 94 -1.70 -9.64 -12.25
CA ASN A 94 -0.81 -10.61 -12.89
C ASN A 94 0.40 -10.89 -11.99
N PRO A 95 0.56 -12.11 -11.44
CA PRO A 95 1.67 -12.41 -10.54
C PRO A 95 3.02 -12.54 -11.24
N GLN A 96 3.04 -12.71 -12.57
CA GLN A 96 4.28 -12.89 -13.31
C GLN A 96 4.94 -11.57 -13.71
N ASN A 97 4.14 -10.52 -13.87
CA ASN A 97 4.60 -9.17 -14.17
C ASN A 97 3.92 -8.19 -13.24
N PRO A 98 4.35 -8.12 -11.99
CA PRO A 98 3.72 -7.22 -11.04
C PRO A 98 3.97 -5.77 -11.45
N VAL A 99 2.89 -5.02 -11.56
CA VAL A 99 2.90 -3.61 -11.90
C VAL A 99 2.14 -2.87 -10.81
N ILE A 100 2.67 -1.73 -10.39
CA ILE A 100 1.96 -0.81 -9.50
C ILE A 100 1.46 0.35 -10.35
N VAL A 101 0.18 0.65 -10.21
CA VAL A 101 -0.41 1.85 -10.78
C VAL A 101 -0.74 2.79 -9.62
N SER A 102 -0.28 4.04 -9.74
CA SER A 102 -0.55 5.07 -8.73
C SER A 102 -1.16 6.30 -9.38
N SER A 103 -2.02 6.97 -8.65
CA SER A 103 -2.55 8.27 -9.04
C SER A 103 -2.51 9.21 -7.84
N GLY A 104 -2.45 10.50 -8.11
CA GLY A 104 -2.32 11.48 -7.05
C GLY A 104 -2.95 12.81 -7.42
N TRP A 105 -2.85 13.74 -6.48
CA TRP A 105 -3.40 15.09 -6.62
C TRP A 105 -2.55 15.97 -7.56
N ASP A 106 -1.40 15.48 -8.03
CA ASP A 106 -0.63 16.11 -9.11
C ASP A 106 -1.26 15.86 -10.48
N LYS A 107 -2.43 15.22 -10.55
CA LYS A 107 -3.19 14.91 -11.76
C LYS A 107 -2.51 13.90 -12.67
N LEU A 108 -1.56 13.14 -12.13
CA LEU A 108 -0.81 12.14 -12.89
C LEU A 108 -1.23 10.73 -12.49
N VAL A 109 -1.16 9.83 -13.47
CA VAL A 109 -1.25 8.40 -13.27
C VAL A 109 0.11 7.83 -13.68
N LYS A 110 0.72 7.06 -12.78
CA LYS A 110 2.03 6.47 -13.01
C LYS A 110 1.94 4.97 -12.99
N VAL A 111 2.62 4.33 -13.92
CA VAL A 111 2.68 2.87 -14.02
C VAL A 111 4.12 2.45 -13.79
N ARG A 112 4.32 1.53 -12.85
CA ARG A 112 5.65 1.06 -12.48
C ARG A 112 5.68 -0.45 -12.46
N TRP A 113 6.63 -1.01 -13.19
CA TRP A 113 6.86 -2.44 -13.18
C TRP A 113 8.30 -2.71 -12.80
N LYS A 114 8.70 -3.56 -12.15
CA LYS A 114 10.00 -3.86 -11.53
C LYS A 114 10.09 -3.25 -10.15
N ILE A 115 9.55 -3.98 -9.34
CA ILE A 115 9.64 -3.70 -7.93
C ILE A 115 10.58 -4.71 -7.30
#